data_aca08fa13f5992b799f657c998b63039
#
_entry.id   aca08fa13f5992b799f657c998b63039
#
_cell.length_a   1.000
_cell.length_b   1.000
_cell.length_c   1.000
_cell.angle_alpha   90.00
_cell.angle_beta   90.00
_cell.angle_gamma   90.00
#
_symmetry.space_group_name_H-M   'P 1'
#
loop_
_entity.id
_entity.type
_entity.pdbx_description
1 polymer ?
#
loop_
_entity_poly.entity_id
_entity_poly.type
_entity_poly.pdbx_seq_one_letter_code
_entity_poly.pdbx_strand_id
1 'polypeptide(L)'
;INQELEKLRLRATAALLTGRRDVIVVASVSCIYGIGNPEEFGKNVIRIQVGEQMARHQLLLTLVDILYSRNDKVFERGNFRVKGDTVDIFLAYADHAYRFFFWGDEIEAIHSIDPATGTKLYEEQNVAIFPANLFVTSKDVLAQAMEAMQADLVAQIQFFEAQHRFEEAKRIKERTELDLEMLRELGYCSGVENYSRYFDRRQPGERPFCLLDYFPKDYLMVVDESHVTMPQIRAMWGGDRARKINLVDHAFRLPAAIDNRPLSFNEFESLINQVIFVSATPTEYELRQSEGVVVEQIIRPTGLLDPKIDVRPSTHQIDDLLEAIHQRIQYQERVLVTTLTKRMAEELTKYLERVGVKCRYIHSDVKTLDRVEILRELQLGVFDVL
;
A
#
# COMPACT_ATOMS: atom_id res chain seq x y z
N ILE A 1 6.01 -2.69 8.85
CA ILE A 1 5.27 -2.83 7.57
C ILE A 1 4.04 -3.65 7.85
N ASN A 2 2.88 -3.21 7.38
CA ASN A 2 1.63 -3.95 7.55
C ASN A 2 1.60 -5.09 6.53
N GLN A 3 1.82 -6.33 6.98
CA GLN A 3 1.86 -7.54 6.14
C GLN A 3 0.56 -7.74 5.33
N GLU A 4 -0.58 -7.34 5.88
CA GLU A 4 -1.87 -7.44 5.18
C GLU A 4 -1.94 -6.46 3.99
N LEU A 5 -1.42 -5.24 4.16
CA LEU A 5 -1.36 -4.27 3.07
C LEU A 5 -0.40 -4.74 1.95
N GLU A 6 0.71 -5.36 2.30
CA GLU A 6 1.66 -5.91 1.33
C GLU A 6 1.05 -7.08 0.54
N LYS A 7 0.34 -7.99 1.22
CA LYS A 7 -0.46 -9.04 0.58
C LYS A 7 -1.45 -8.47 -0.43
N LEU A 8 -2.21 -7.43 -0.04
CA LEU A 8 -3.20 -6.80 -0.92
C LEU A 8 -2.57 -6.14 -2.15
N ARG A 9 -1.41 -5.50 -1.99
CA ARG A 9 -0.65 -4.95 -3.12
C ARG A 9 -0.20 -6.03 -4.10
N LEU A 10 0.43 -7.09 -3.59
CA LEU A 10 0.84 -8.24 -4.41
C LEU A 10 -0.37 -8.90 -5.09
N ARG A 11 -1.50 -9.02 -4.39
CA ARG A 11 -2.72 -9.58 -4.95
C ARG A 11 -3.26 -8.73 -6.10
N ALA A 12 -3.28 -7.41 -5.95
CA ALA A 12 -3.74 -6.49 -6.99
C ALA A 12 -2.84 -6.57 -8.24
N THR A 13 -1.51 -6.48 -8.07
CA THR A 13 -0.56 -6.56 -9.18
C THR A 13 -0.59 -7.93 -9.87
N ALA A 14 -0.65 -9.03 -9.10
CA ALA A 14 -0.79 -10.37 -9.65
C ALA A 14 -2.08 -10.51 -10.48
N ALA A 15 -3.23 -10.06 -9.95
CA ALA A 15 -4.50 -10.13 -10.65
C ALA A 15 -4.49 -9.36 -11.98
N LEU A 16 -3.91 -8.15 -11.99
CA LEU A 16 -3.79 -7.32 -13.20
C LEU A 16 -2.91 -8.00 -14.28
N LEU A 17 -1.83 -8.68 -13.88
CA LEU A 17 -0.92 -9.36 -14.80
C LEU A 17 -1.43 -10.72 -15.29
N THR A 18 -2.53 -11.25 -14.77
CA THR A 18 -3.15 -12.46 -15.32
C THR A 18 -3.80 -12.25 -16.69
N GLY A 19 -3.95 -11.01 -17.15
CA GLY A 19 -4.64 -10.64 -18.37
C GLY A 19 -6.17 -10.67 -18.27
N ARG A 20 -6.73 -10.87 -17.08
CA ARG A 20 -8.17 -10.78 -16.82
C ARG A 20 -8.66 -9.36 -17.03
N ARG A 21 -9.91 -9.24 -17.54
CA ARG A 21 -10.56 -7.94 -17.80
C ARG A 21 -11.64 -7.59 -16.76
N ASP A 22 -11.95 -8.53 -15.88
CA ASP A 22 -12.96 -8.43 -14.82
C ASP A 22 -12.33 -8.10 -13.44
N VAL A 23 -11.31 -7.26 -13.43
CA VAL A 23 -10.58 -6.86 -12.22
C VAL A 23 -10.94 -5.43 -11.85
N ILE A 24 -11.41 -5.24 -10.62
CA ILE A 24 -11.62 -3.91 -10.01
C ILE A 24 -10.62 -3.76 -8.86
N VAL A 25 -9.86 -2.66 -8.88
CA VAL A 25 -8.92 -2.32 -7.82
C VAL A 25 -9.40 -1.05 -7.13
N VAL A 26 -9.62 -1.14 -5.82
CA VAL A 26 -9.90 0.01 -4.96
C VAL A 26 -8.64 0.39 -4.22
N ALA A 27 -8.13 1.58 -4.46
CA ALA A 27 -6.87 2.05 -3.90
C ALA A 27 -6.97 3.49 -3.39
N SER A 28 -6.11 3.84 -2.43
CA SER A 28 -5.93 5.24 -2.03
C SER A 28 -4.99 5.95 -3.01
N VAL A 29 -4.84 7.26 -2.87
CA VAL A 29 -3.88 8.07 -3.65
C VAL A 29 -2.43 7.55 -3.58
N SER A 30 -2.11 6.67 -2.62
CA SER A 30 -0.79 6.02 -2.54
C SER A 30 -0.49 5.11 -3.72
N CYS A 31 -1.46 4.76 -4.55
CA CYS A 31 -1.26 3.96 -5.77
C CYS A 31 -0.34 4.62 -6.82
N ILE A 32 -0.12 5.95 -6.73
CA ILE A 32 0.81 6.68 -7.60
C ILE A 32 2.26 6.65 -7.12
N TYR A 33 2.56 6.07 -5.95
CA TYR A 33 3.93 5.84 -5.50
C TYR A 33 4.61 4.74 -6.31
N GLY A 34 5.95 4.84 -6.37
CA GLY A 34 6.78 3.84 -7.02
C GLY A 34 6.61 2.44 -6.41
N ILE A 35 6.42 1.46 -7.30
CA ILE A 35 6.45 0.02 -7.01
C ILE A 35 7.38 -0.67 -8.01
N GLY A 36 7.50 -1.99 -7.94
CA GLY A 36 8.36 -2.74 -8.87
C GLY A 36 7.93 -2.62 -10.33
N ASN A 37 8.87 -2.95 -11.22
CA ASN A 37 8.64 -2.96 -12.67
C ASN A 37 7.67 -4.10 -13.06
N PRO A 38 6.52 -3.81 -13.72
CA PRO A 38 5.54 -4.83 -14.12
C PRO A 38 6.11 -5.87 -15.09
N GLU A 39 7.03 -5.50 -15.98
CA GLU A 39 7.66 -6.43 -16.90
C GLU A 39 8.56 -7.43 -16.18
N GLU A 40 9.41 -6.94 -15.27
CA GLU A 40 10.29 -7.81 -14.47
C GLU A 40 9.46 -8.69 -13.54
N PHE A 41 8.44 -8.15 -12.89
CA PHE A 41 7.53 -8.94 -12.05
C PHE A 41 6.81 -10.04 -12.86
N GLY A 42 6.33 -9.71 -14.07
CA GLY A 42 5.65 -10.65 -14.97
C GLY A 42 6.57 -11.74 -15.53
N LYS A 43 7.84 -11.42 -15.85
CA LYS A 43 8.83 -12.41 -16.33
C LYS A 43 9.19 -13.45 -15.27
N ASN A 44 9.11 -13.09 -14.00
CA ASN A 44 9.45 -13.94 -12.87
C ASN A 44 8.26 -14.78 -12.35
N VAL A 45 7.16 -14.89 -13.09
CA VAL A 45 6.02 -15.75 -12.75
C VAL A 45 6.33 -17.18 -13.12
N ILE A 46 6.27 -18.10 -12.16
CA ILE A 46 6.42 -19.55 -12.40
C ILE A 46 5.05 -20.11 -12.78
N ARG A 47 4.96 -20.74 -13.96
CA ARG A 47 3.76 -21.44 -14.41
C ARG A 47 4.03 -22.92 -14.40
N ILE A 48 3.18 -23.67 -13.75
CA ILE A 48 3.33 -25.12 -13.54
C ILE A 48 2.02 -25.81 -13.85
N GLN A 49 2.09 -26.99 -14.52
CA GLN A 49 0.95 -27.84 -14.78
C GLN A 49 1.19 -29.28 -14.31
N VAL A 50 0.11 -29.98 -14.03
CA VAL A 50 0.16 -31.43 -13.72
C VAL A 50 0.70 -32.19 -14.91
N GLY A 51 1.58 -33.17 -14.66
CA GLY A 51 2.29 -33.97 -15.69
C GLY A 51 3.57 -33.28 -16.22
N GLU A 52 3.93 -32.08 -15.73
CA GLU A 52 5.15 -31.40 -16.14
C GLU A 52 6.39 -32.10 -15.57
N GLN A 53 7.42 -32.29 -16.42
CA GLN A 53 8.72 -32.80 -16.03
C GLN A 53 9.58 -31.68 -15.45
N MET A 54 9.68 -31.63 -14.14
CA MET A 54 10.43 -30.64 -13.40
C MET A 54 11.08 -31.27 -12.16
N ALA A 55 12.38 -31.32 -12.11
CA ALA A 55 13.07 -31.80 -10.91
C ALA A 55 12.71 -30.96 -9.69
N ARG A 56 12.37 -31.62 -8.58
CA ARG A 56 11.97 -30.93 -7.33
C ARG A 56 12.97 -29.86 -6.93
N HIS A 57 14.30 -30.14 -6.98
CA HIS A 57 15.32 -29.17 -6.59
C HIS A 57 15.31 -27.93 -7.50
N GLN A 58 14.95 -28.07 -8.78
CA GLN A 58 14.83 -26.96 -9.72
C GLN A 58 13.67 -26.03 -9.29
N LEU A 59 12.51 -26.60 -8.92
CA LEU A 59 11.42 -25.79 -8.36
C LEU A 59 11.87 -25.02 -7.13
N LEU A 60 12.61 -25.65 -6.20
CA LEU A 60 13.07 -24.98 -4.98
C LEU A 60 14.04 -23.84 -5.28
N LEU A 61 14.94 -23.97 -6.24
CA LEU A 61 15.83 -22.90 -6.68
C LEU A 61 15.05 -21.75 -7.30
N THR A 62 14.11 -22.06 -8.19
CA THR A 62 13.28 -21.03 -8.81
C THR A 62 12.42 -20.27 -7.79
N LEU A 63 11.91 -20.95 -6.74
CA LEU A 63 11.19 -20.29 -5.65
C LEU A 63 12.07 -19.29 -4.89
N VAL A 64 13.33 -19.66 -4.64
CA VAL A 64 14.29 -18.73 -4.02
C VAL A 64 14.58 -17.53 -4.93
N ASP A 65 14.73 -17.75 -6.23
CA ASP A 65 14.98 -16.70 -7.22
C ASP A 65 13.79 -15.68 -7.28
N ILE A 66 12.56 -16.12 -6.99
CA ILE A 66 11.39 -15.24 -6.88
C ILE A 66 11.08 -14.82 -5.43
N LEU A 67 12.08 -14.88 -4.57
CA LEU A 67 12.09 -14.37 -3.20
C LEU A 67 11.19 -15.10 -2.20
N TYR A 68 10.85 -16.38 -2.44
CA TYR A 68 10.29 -17.26 -1.42
C TYR A 68 11.41 -17.83 -0.55
N SER A 69 11.16 -17.94 0.74
CA SER A 69 12.11 -18.46 1.71
C SER A 69 11.73 -19.86 2.19
N ARG A 70 12.71 -20.77 2.31
CA ARG A 70 12.46 -22.08 2.89
C ARG A 70 12.32 -21.98 4.40
N ASN A 71 11.21 -22.45 4.94
CA ASN A 71 10.99 -22.55 6.37
C ASN A 71 10.13 -23.78 6.69
N ASP A 72 10.77 -24.84 7.17
CA ASP A 72 10.11 -26.11 7.48
C ASP A 72 9.43 -26.08 8.87
N LYS A 73 9.72 -25.07 9.72
CA LYS A 73 9.20 -24.96 11.08
C LYS A 73 7.99 -24.00 11.19
N VAL A 74 8.12 -22.82 10.60
CA VAL A 74 7.08 -21.78 10.63
C VAL A 74 6.64 -21.53 9.20
N PHE A 75 5.37 -21.82 8.91
CA PHE A 75 4.81 -21.74 7.56
C PHE A 75 3.97 -20.47 7.42
N GLU A 76 4.62 -19.39 6.98
CA GLU A 76 4.03 -18.07 6.77
C GLU A 76 3.97 -17.71 5.29
N ARG A 77 3.27 -16.63 4.93
CA ARG A 77 3.20 -16.14 3.55
C ARG A 77 4.60 -15.84 3.01
N GLY A 78 4.84 -16.24 1.77
CA GLY A 78 6.15 -16.11 1.14
C GLY A 78 7.14 -17.21 1.56
N ASN A 79 6.70 -18.22 2.32
CA ASN A 79 7.53 -19.38 2.64
C ASN A 79 7.13 -20.61 1.82
N PHE A 80 8.10 -21.49 1.62
CA PHE A 80 7.85 -22.86 1.20
C PHE A 80 8.48 -23.85 2.17
N ARG A 81 7.94 -25.06 2.20
CA ARG A 81 8.49 -26.18 3.02
C ARG A 81 8.47 -27.47 2.22
N VAL A 82 9.36 -28.37 2.58
CA VAL A 82 9.52 -29.67 1.90
C VAL A 82 9.27 -30.80 2.89
N LYS A 83 8.39 -31.74 2.53
CA LYS A 83 8.10 -32.93 3.34
C LYS A 83 8.06 -34.17 2.42
N GLY A 84 9.13 -34.99 2.43
CA GLY A 84 9.24 -36.13 1.54
C GLY A 84 9.18 -35.70 0.07
N ASP A 85 8.24 -36.24 -0.67
CA ASP A 85 8.00 -35.95 -2.10
C ASP A 85 6.99 -34.81 -2.33
N THR A 86 6.70 -34.03 -1.27
CA THR A 86 5.80 -32.89 -1.39
C THR A 86 6.50 -31.56 -1.12
N VAL A 87 6.07 -30.53 -1.85
CA VAL A 87 6.48 -29.13 -1.63
C VAL A 87 5.23 -28.30 -1.39
N ASP A 88 5.14 -27.69 -0.21
CA ASP A 88 4.07 -26.72 0.12
C ASP A 88 4.60 -25.30 -0.06
N ILE A 89 3.85 -24.44 -0.75
CA ILE A 89 4.20 -23.04 -1.03
C ILE A 89 3.06 -22.16 -0.54
N PHE A 90 3.31 -21.35 0.50
CA PHE A 90 2.32 -20.39 0.97
C PHE A 90 2.46 -19.08 0.18
N LEU A 91 1.47 -18.80 -0.65
CA LEU A 91 1.49 -17.67 -1.56
C LEU A 91 1.55 -16.33 -0.81
N ALA A 92 2.44 -15.44 -1.23
CA ALA A 92 2.60 -14.14 -0.60
C ALA A 92 1.37 -13.22 -0.75
N TYR A 93 0.55 -13.46 -1.78
CA TYR A 93 -0.60 -12.65 -2.19
C TYR A 93 -1.97 -13.32 -1.91
N ALA A 94 -2.01 -14.50 -1.28
CA ALA A 94 -3.25 -15.24 -1.05
C ALA A 94 -3.33 -15.81 0.37
N ASP A 95 -4.50 -16.33 0.74
CA ASP A 95 -4.76 -16.94 2.05
C ASP A 95 -4.70 -18.48 2.00
N HIS A 96 -4.37 -19.08 0.85
CA HIS A 96 -4.17 -20.49 0.65
C HIS A 96 -2.72 -20.78 0.22
N ALA A 97 -2.33 -22.02 0.31
CA ALA A 97 -1.06 -22.54 -0.16
C ALA A 97 -1.26 -23.58 -1.26
N TYR A 98 -0.25 -23.78 -2.09
CA TYR A 98 -0.22 -24.89 -3.02
C TYR A 98 0.64 -26.01 -2.45
N ARG A 99 0.18 -27.27 -2.61
CA ARG A 99 0.92 -28.50 -2.36
C ARG A 99 1.17 -29.23 -3.66
N PHE A 100 2.44 -29.39 -4.01
CA PHE A 100 2.91 -30.13 -5.17
C PHE A 100 3.31 -31.52 -4.74
N PHE A 101 2.81 -32.53 -5.44
CA PHE A 101 3.19 -33.92 -5.27
C PHE A 101 4.11 -34.31 -6.42
N PHE A 102 5.27 -34.88 -6.06
CA PHE A 102 6.28 -35.30 -7.03
C PHE A 102 6.35 -36.84 -7.10
N TRP A 103 6.38 -37.37 -8.31
CA TRP A 103 6.76 -38.73 -8.60
C TRP A 103 8.06 -38.72 -9.43
N GLY A 104 9.21 -38.88 -8.76
CA GLY A 104 10.50 -38.62 -9.38
C GLY A 104 10.66 -37.16 -9.75
N ASP A 105 10.82 -36.89 -11.05
CA ASP A 105 10.93 -35.53 -11.60
C ASP A 105 9.61 -35.06 -12.29
N GLU A 106 8.49 -35.78 -12.07
CA GLU A 106 7.18 -35.40 -12.61
C GLU A 106 6.28 -34.83 -11.50
N ILE A 107 5.54 -33.80 -11.82
CA ILE A 107 4.51 -33.23 -10.95
C ILE A 107 3.20 -34.04 -11.14
N GLU A 108 2.95 -34.97 -10.21
CA GLU A 108 1.81 -35.87 -10.25
C GLU A 108 0.47 -35.18 -9.95
N ALA A 109 0.47 -34.26 -8.98
CA ALA A 109 -0.73 -33.54 -8.57
C ALA A 109 -0.40 -32.16 -7.94
N ILE A 110 -1.34 -31.23 -8.05
CA ILE A 110 -1.28 -29.93 -7.40
C ILE A 110 -2.58 -29.72 -6.61
N HIS A 111 -2.46 -29.47 -5.30
CA HIS A 111 -3.60 -29.16 -4.45
C HIS A 111 -3.50 -27.75 -3.90
N SER A 112 -4.59 -27.01 -3.94
CA SER A 112 -4.81 -25.83 -3.11
C SER A 112 -5.17 -26.31 -1.71
N ILE A 113 -4.45 -25.84 -0.70
CA ILE A 113 -4.61 -26.26 0.71
C ILE A 113 -4.78 -25.07 1.66
N ASP A 114 -5.45 -25.32 2.77
CA ASP A 114 -5.45 -24.41 3.92
C ASP A 114 -4.06 -24.47 4.60
N PRO A 115 -3.33 -23.35 4.74
CA PRO A 115 -1.96 -23.37 5.27
C PRO A 115 -1.88 -23.74 6.76
N ALA A 116 -2.95 -23.51 7.54
CA ALA A 116 -2.97 -23.79 8.96
C ALA A 116 -3.23 -25.27 9.26
N THR A 117 -4.17 -25.87 8.53
CA THR A 117 -4.60 -27.27 8.74
C THR A 117 -3.95 -28.25 7.78
N GLY A 118 -3.50 -27.79 6.62
CA GLY A 118 -3.03 -28.63 5.51
C GLY A 118 -4.14 -29.35 4.76
N THR A 119 -5.40 -29.00 5.04
CA THR A 119 -6.59 -29.62 4.40
C THR A 119 -6.67 -29.20 2.94
N LYS A 120 -6.95 -30.16 2.05
CA LYS A 120 -7.20 -29.92 0.62
C LYS A 120 -8.45 -29.05 0.45
N LEU A 121 -8.33 -27.94 -0.28
CA LEU A 121 -9.43 -27.08 -0.68
C LEU A 121 -9.92 -27.45 -2.10
N TYR A 122 -8.99 -27.44 -3.04
CA TYR A 122 -9.27 -27.73 -4.45
C TYR A 122 -8.13 -28.54 -5.07
N GLU A 123 -8.41 -29.17 -6.21
CA GLU A 123 -7.43 -29.77 -7.08
C GLU A 123 -7.19 -28.86 -8.27
N GLU A 124 -5.92 -28.58 -8.55
CA GLU A 124 -5.52 -27.65 -9.60
C GLU A 124 -4.85 -28.41 -10.73
N GLN A 125 -5.15 -28.06 -11.99
CA GLN A 125 -4.48 -28.62 -13.15
C GLN A 125 -3.29 -27.79 -13.60
N ASN A 126 -3.38 -26.49 -13.40
CA ASN A 126 -2.31 -25.53 -13.68
C ASN A 126 -2.35 -24.37 -12.67
N VAL A 127 -1.20 -23.88 -12.30
CA VAL A 127 -1.07 -22.77 -11.35
C VAL A 127 -0.02 -21.77 -11.83
N ALA A 128 -0.18 -20.52 -11.40
CA ALA A 128 0.81 -19.47 -11.57
C ALA A 128 1.26 -18.97 -10.19
N ILE A 129 2.56 -19.02 -9.93
CA ILE A 129 3.15 -18.53 -8.68
C ILE A 129 3.84 -17.20 -9.00
N PHE A 130 3.31 -16.12 -8.45
CA PHE A 130 3.88 -14.79 -8.57
C PHE A 130 4.96 -14.58 -7.50
N PRO A 131 5.94 -13.71 -7.76
CA PRO A 131 7.01 -13.41 -6.80
C PRO A 131 6.50 -12.97 -5.43
N ALA A 132 7.28 -13.26 -4.39
CA ALA A 132 6.94 -12.89 -3.02
C ALA A 132 7.18 -11.41 -2.71
N ASN A 133 7.82 -10.66 -3.61
CA ASN A 133 8.07 -9.22 -3.46
C ASN A 133 7.93 -8.50 -4.81
N LEU A 134 7.43 -7.26 -4.77
CA LEU A 134 7.23 -6.42 -5.96
C LEU A 134 8.55 -5.97 -6.63
N PHE A 135 9.65 -5.95 -5.89
CA PHE A 135 10.97 -5.55 -6.37
C PHE A 135 11.85 -6.75 -6.76
N VAL A 136 11.23 -7.86 -7.20
CA VAL A 136 11.95 -8.99 -7.78
C VAL A 136 12.66 -8.57 -9.07
N THR A 137 13.87 -9.06 -9.27
CA THR A 137 14.65 -8.79 -10.48
C THR A 137 15.55 -9.99 -10.80
N SER A 138 15.99 -10.09 -12.05
CA SER A 138 16.95 -11.14 -12.44
C SER A 138 18.32 -10.94 -11.82
N LYS A 139 19.08 -12.03 -11.68
CA LYS A 139 20.45 -11.99 -11.11
C LYS A 139 21.39 -11.03 -11.86
N ASP A 140 21.25 -10.96 -13.19
CA ASP A 140 22.06 -10.06 -14.01
C ASP A 140 21.74 -8.59 -13.76
N VAL A 141 20.44 -8.26 -13.63
CA VAL A 141 19.99 -6.90 -13.29
C VAL A 141 20.42 -6.53 -11.88
N LEU A 142 20.31 -7.48 -10.92
CA LEU A 142 20.75 -7.27 -9.56
C LEU A 142 22.26 -6.96 -9.48
N ALA A 143 23.10 -7.73 -10.21
CA ALA A 143 24.54 -7.50 -10.25
C ALA A 143 24.88 -6.10 -10.78
N GLN A 144 24.26 -5.70 -11.92
CA GLN A 144 24.44 -4.36 -12.50
C GLN A 144 23.96 -3.24 -11.56
N ALA A 145 22.81 -3.46 -10.89
CA ALA A 145 22.28 -2.51 -9.91
C ALA A 145 23.25 -2.31 -8.75
N MET A 146 23.84 -3.39 -8.23
CA MET A 146 24.83 -3.33 -7.13
C MET A 146 26.11 -2.60 -7.55
N GLU A 147 26.61 -2.80 -8.77
CA GLU A 147 27.75 -2.04 -9.31
C GLU A 147 27.44 -0.54 -9.39
N ALA A 148 26.27 -0.17 -9.89
CA ALA A 148 25.83 1.22 -9.96
C ALA A 148 25.65 1.85 -8.56
N MET A 149 25.07 1.10 -7.62
CA MET A 149 24.96 1.52 -6.20
C MET A 149 26.34 1.77 -5.58
N GLN A 150 27.32 0.88 -5.84
CA GLN A 150 28.68 1.02 -5.35
C GLN A 150 29.36 2.27 -5.93
N ALA A 151 29.20 2.52 -7.22
CA ALA A 151 29.73 3.72 -7.86
C ALA A 151 29.15 5.01 -7.28
N ASP A 152 27.83 5.07 -7.11
CA ASP A 152 27.16 6.22 -6.50
C ASP A 152 27.54 6.38 -5.01
N LEU A 153 27.76 5.29 -4.29
CA LEU A 153 28.26 5.33 -2.90
C LEU A 153 29.62 5.99 -2.81
N VAL A 154 30.58 5.56 -3.66
CA VAL A 154 31.92 6.14 -3.70
C VAL A 154 31.88 7.64 -4.01
N ALA A 155 31.08 8.03 -5.01
CA ALA A 155 30.90 9.43 -5.37
C ALA A 155 30.30 10.25 -4.20
N GLN A 156 29.32 9.68 -3.49
CA GLN A 156 28.67 10.36 -2.38
C GLN A 156 29.58 10.48 -1.14
N ILE A 157 30.43 9.47 -0.87
CA ILE A 157 31.44 9.55 0.19
C ILE A 157 32.42 10.69 -0.14
N GLN A 158 32.98 10.72 -1.34
CA GLN A 158 33.90 11.78 -1.77
C GLN A 158 33.28 13.18 -1.68
N PHE A 159 31.98 13.30 -2.04
CA PHE A 159 31.25 14.54 -1.93
C PHE A 159 31.16 15.05 -0.47
N PHE A 160 30.85 14.17 0.49
CA PHE A 160 30.78 14.56 1.89
C PHE A 160 32.18 14.84 2.48
N GLU A 161 33.21 14.04 2.16
CA GLU A 161 34.58 14.28 2.60
C GLU A 161 35.14 15.60 2.09
N ALA A 162 34.88 15.94 0.82
CA ALA A 162 35.29 17.24 0.27
C ALA A 162 34.66 18.44 0.98
N GLN A 163 33.51 18.25 1.64
CA GLN A 163 32.85 19.25 2.46
C GLN A 163 33.20 19.14 3.96
N HIS A 164 34.16 18.31 4.34
CA HIS A 164 34.54 18.01 5.73
C HIS A 164 33.40 17.40 6.58
N ARG A 165 32.44 16.71 5.95
CA ARG A 165 31.29 16.07 6.58
C ARG A 165 31.56 14.57 6.77
N PHE A 166 32.52 14.24 7.60
CA PHE A 166 33.03 12.88 7.78
C PHE A 166 32.02 11.93 8.44
N GLU A 167 31.19 12.43 9.35
CA GLU A 167 30.11 11.63 9.98
C GLU A 167 29.04 11.21 8.98
N GLU A 168 28.68 12.10 8.06
CA GLU A 168 27.77 11.77 6.97
C GLU A 168 28.37 10.79 5.99
N ALA A 169 29.65 10.96 5.63
CA ALA A 169 30.37 10.01 4.78
C ALA A 169 30.40 8.62 5.41
N LYS A 170 30.69 8.52 6.71
CA LYS A 170 30.66 7.26 7.45
C LYS A 170 29.26 6.64 7.49
N ARG A 171 28.25 7.43 7.80
CA ARG A 171 26.84 6.95 7.89
C ARG A 171 26.34 6.36 6.59
N ILE A 172 26.52 7.06 5.45
CA ILE A 172 26.07 6.56 4.15
C ILE A 172 26.83 5.29 3.74
N LYS A 173 28.14 5.23 4.07
CA LYS A 173 28.97 4.06 3.82
C LYS A 173 28.44 2.84 4.56
N GLU A 174 28.38 2.88 5.88
CA GLU A 174 27.93 1.77 6.73
C GLU A 174 26.53 1.28 6.33
N ARG A 175 25.61 2.20 6.08
CA ARG A 175 24.25 1.85 5.68
C ARG A 175 24.19 1.18 4.33
N THR A 176 24.89 1.72 3.32
CA THR A 176 24.79 1.19 1.96
C THR A 176 25.57 -0.10 1.81
N GLU A 177 26.72 -0.27 2.50
CA GLU A 177 27.47 -1.52 2.51
C GLU A 177 26.66 -2.66 3.11
N LEU A 178 25.93 -2.42 4.22
CA LEU A 178 24.99 -3.39 4.79
C LEU A 178 23.86 -3.76 3.81
N ASP A 179 23.25 -2.77 3.15
CA ASP A 179 22.19 -3.02 2.18
C ASP A 179 22.72 -3.81 0.97
N LEU A 180 23.95 -3.54 0.49
CA LEU A 180 24.62 -4.31 -0.56
C LEU A 180 24.93 -5.75 -0.15
N GLU A 181 25.37 -5.99 1.09
CA GLU A 181 25.56 -7.33 1.62
C GLU A 181 24.26 -8.13 1.66
N MET A 182 23.18 -7.52 2.16
CA MET A 182 21.86 -8.15 2.18
C MET A 182 21.35 -8.48 0.77
N LEU A 183 21.54 -7.57 -0.19
CA LEU A 183 21.17 -7.80 -1.60
C LEU A 183 21.97 -8.96 -2.20
N ARG A 184 23.25 -9.09 -1.88
CA ARG A 184 24.13 -10.18 -2.37
C ARG A 184 23.71 -11.54 -1.82
N GLU A 185 23.44 -11.61 -0.52
CA GLU A 185 23.18 -12.87 0.18
C GLU A 185 21.70 -13.30 0.08
N LEU A 186 20.75 -12.36 0.12
CA LEU A 186 19.32 -12.62 0.22
C LEU A 186 18.52 -12.20 -1.03
N GLY A 187 19.14 -11.46 -1.96
CA GLY A 187 18.44 -10.85 -3.08
C GLY A 187 17.51 -9.69 -2.69
N TYR A 188 17.50 -9.29 -1.43
CA TYR A 188 16.61 -8.27 -0.88
C TYR A 188 17.25 -7.53 0.30
N CYS A 189 16.91 -6.25 0.48
CA CYS A 189 17.26 -5.47 1.67
C CYS A 189 16.07 -4.64 2.17
N SER A 190 16.11 -4.25 3.44
CA SER A 190 15.08 -3.36 4.01
C SER A 190 15.17 -1.97 3.40
N GLY A 191 14.07 -1.50 2.78
CA GLY A 191 14.03 -0.23 2.06
C GLY A 191 14.57 -0.33 0.64
N VAL A 192 14.51 -1.52 0.04
CA VAL A 192 14.92 -1.80 -1.35
C VAL A 192 14.31 -0.82 -2.36
N GLU A 193 13.13 -0.30 -2.08
CA GLU A 193 12.44 0.69 -2.90
C GLU A 193 13.28 1.97 -3.12
N ASN A 194 14.17 2.33 -2.18
CA ASN A 194 15.07 3.49 -2.33
C ASN A 194 16.15 3.28 -3.39
N TYR A 195 16.33 2.05 -3.82
CA TYR A 195 17.26 1.63 -4.87
C TYR A 195 16.55 1.25 -6.18
N SER A 196 15.22 1.42 -6.27
CA SER A 196 14.41 1.02 -7.43
C SER A 196 14.92 1.59 -8.76
N ARG A 197 15.48 2.79 -8.76
CA ARG A 197 16.08 3.40 -9.97
C ARG A 197 17.13 2.49 -10.62
N TYR A 198 17.98 1.83 -9.84
CA TYR A 198 19.02 0.94 -10.36
C TYR A 198 18.42 -0.36 -10.90
N PHE A 199 17.44 -0.94 -10.21
CA PHE A 199 16.76 -2.16 -10.64
C PHE A 199 15.94 -1.97 -11.92
N ASP A 200 15.31 -0.80 -12.06
CA ASP A 200 14.54 -0.44 -13.24
C ASP A 200 15.41 0.11 -14.37
N ARG A 201 16.72 0.31 -14.17
CA ARG A 201 17.66 0.94 -15.11
C ARG A 201 17.22 2.33 -15.55
N ARG A 202 16.52 3.07 -14.70
CA ARG A 202 16.02 4.42 -14.96
C ARG A 202 17.13 5.46 -14.83
N GLN A 203 17.05 6.50 -15.67
CA GLN A 203 17.90 7.68 -15.53
C GLN A 203 17.47 8.52 -14.31
N PRO A 204 18.38 9.32 -13.72
CA PRO A 204 18.03 10.27 -12.69
C PRO A 204 16.87 11.19 -13.11
N GLY A 205 15.84 11.31 -12.26
CA GLY A 205 14.64 12.11 -12.51
C GLY A 205 13.55 11.42 -13.32
N GLU A 206 13.82 10.28 -13.94
CA GLU A 206 12.83 9.48 -14.66
C GLU A 206 11.77 8.94 -13.69
N ARG A 207 10.48 8.94 -14.13
CA ARG A 207 9.37 8.51 -13.27
C ARG A 207 9.49 7.03 -12.88
N PRO A 208 9.10 6.65 -11.66
CA PRO A 208 9.00 5.24 -11.28
C PRO A 208 7.78 4.58 -11.93
N PHE A 209 7.81 3.25 -11.99
CA PHE A 209 6.60 2.47 -12.22
C PHE A 209 5.70 2.55 -11.00
N CYS A 210 4.39 2.63 -11.21
CA CYS A 210 3.38 2.65 -10.16
C CYS A 210 2.28 1.62 -10.46
N LEU A 211 1.26 1.55 -9.60
CA LEU A 211 0.16 0.60 -9.80
C LEU A 211 -0.56 0.79 -11.15
N LEU A 212 -0.61 2.02 -11.67
CA LEU A 212 -1.27 2.31 -12.95
C LEU A 212 -0.56 1.66 -14.15
N ASP A 213 0.75 1.40 -14.05
CA ASP A 213 1.52 0.72 -15.10
C ASP A 213 1.18 -0.78 -15.21
N TYR A 214 0.51 -1.37 -14.23
CA TYR A 214 0.06 -2.77 -14.26
C TYR A 214 -1.28 -2.95 -14.98
N PHE A 215 -2.03 -1.86 -15.18
CA PHE A 215 -3.31 -1.91 -15.88
C PHE A 215 -3.13 -2.05 -17.39
N PRO A 216 -4.10 -2.66 -18.09
CA PRO A 216 -4.16 -2.58 -19.55
C PRO A 216 -4.37 -1.13 -19.98
N LYS A 217 -3.92 -0.77 -21.19
CA LYS A 217 -3.96 0.62 -21.67
C LYS A 217 -5.36 1.24 -21.72
N ASP A 218 -6.38 0.41 -21.86
CA ASP A 218 -7.79 0.80 -22.02
C ASP A 218 -8.61 0.68 -20.72
N TYR A 219 -7.99 0.91 -19.56
CA TYR A 219 -8.68 0.89 -18.28
C TYR A 219 -9.52 2.15 -18.05
N LEU A 220 -10.54 2.02 -17.19
CA LEU A 220 -11.35 3.13 -16.69
C LEU A 220 -10.91 3.46 -15.26
N MET A 221 -10.62 4.73 -15.02
CA MET A 221 -10.37 5.26 -13.69
C MET A 221 -11.61 5.97 -13.14
N VAL A 222 -11.98 5.68 -11.91
CA VAL A 222 -13.00 6.43 -11.17
C VAL A 222 -12.31 7.11 -9.99
N VAL A 223 -12.38 8.44 -9.94
CA VAL A 223 -11.77 9.25 -8.88
C VAL A 223 -12.88 9.73 -7.96
N ASP A 224 -12.98 9.08 -6.80
CA ASP A 224 -13.93 9.45 -5.76
C ASP A 224 -13.48 10.68 -4.99
N GLU A 225 -14.43 11.51 -4.54
CA GLU A 225 -14.18 12.80 -3.88
C GLU A 225 -13.10 13.62 -4.62
N SER A 226 -13.25 13.73 -5.94
CA SER A 226 -12.21 14.27 -6.84
C SER A 226 -11.76 15.68 -6.46
N HIS A 227 -12.65 16.51 -5.92
CA HIS A 227 -12.35 17.86 -5.43
C HIS A 227 -11.30 17.90 -4.30
N VAL A 228 -11.11 16.77 -3.59
CA VAL A 228 -10.05 16.59 -2.56
C VAL A 228 -8.92 15.75 -3.12
N THR A 229 -9.23 14.68 -3.84
CA THR A 229 -8.27 13.69 -4.35
C THR A 229 -7.30 14.31 -5.36
N MET A 230 -7.78 15.11 -6.32
CA MET A 230 -6.91 15.70 -7.34
C MET A 230 -5.92 16.72 -6.78
N PRO A 231 -6.31 17.67 -5.89
CA PRO A 231 -5.36 18.53 -5.20
C PRO A 231 -4.33 17.75 -4.35
N GLN A 232 -4.75 16.65 -3.69
CA GLN A 232 -3.84 15.80 -2.92
C GLN A 232 -2.78 15.15 -3.81
N ILE A 233 -3.16 14.55 -4.95
CA ILE A 233 -2.24 13.98 -5.93
C ILE A 233 -1.22 15.05 -6.38
N ARG A 234 -1.68 16.26 -6.67
CA ARG A 234 -0.83 17.38 -7.09
C ARG A 234 0.21 17.77 -6.04
N ALA A 235 -0.17 17.74 -4.76
CA ALA A 235 0.72 18.14 -3.65
C ALA A 235 1.73 17.06 -3.25
N MET A 236 1.44 15.77 -3.49
CA MET A 236 2.23 14.64 -2.98
C MET A 236 3.67 14.65 -3.47
N TRP A 237 3.91 14.94 -4.75
CA TRP A 237 5.25 14.95 -5.32
C TRP A 237 6.18 15.95 -4.63
N GLY A 238 5.72 17.19 -4.43
CA GLY A 238 6.52 18.25 -3.78
C GLY A 238 6.86 17.93 -2.33
N GLY A 239 5.90 17.44 -1.58
CA GLY A 239 6.07 17.06 -0.18
C GLY A 239 7.05 15.88 0.00
N ASP A 240 6.93 14.85 -0.82
CA ASP A 240 7.84 13.69 -0.80
C ASP A 240 9.28 14.09 -1.19
N ARG A 241 9.40 14.90 -2.25
CA ARG A 241 10.70 15.39 -2.72
C ARG A 241 11.45 16.18 -1.65
N ALA A 242 10.79 17.11 -0.99
CA ALA A 242 11.40 17.90 0.09
C ALA A 242 11.92 17.01 1.23
N ARG A 243 11.13 16.03 1.65
CA ARG A 243 11.53 15.06 2.67
C ARG A 243 12.76 14.23 2.23
N LYS A 244 12.80 13.77 0.99
CA LYS A 244 13.88 12.91 0.49
C LYS A 244 15.18 13.67 0.27
N ILE A 245 15.11 14.92 -0.17
CA ILE A 245 16.27 15.81 -0.23
C ILE A 245 16.93 15.89 1.15
N ASN A 246 16.16 16.15 2.22
CA ASN A 246 16.70 16.18 3.58
C ASN A 246 17.36 14.84 3.97
N LEU A 247 16.77 13.68 3.59
CA LEU A 247 17.37 12.38 3.89
C LEU A 247 18.71 12.16 3.17
N VAL A 248 18.84 12.65 1.93
CA VAL A 248 20.07 12.57 1.14
C VAL A 248 21.11 13.56 1.69
N ASP A 249 20.71 14.81 1.96
CA ASP A 249 21.60 15.85 2.49
C ASP A 249 22.21 15.48 3.84
N HIS A 250 21.46 14.70 4.65
CA HIS A 250 21.95 14.19 5.94
C HIS A 250 22.49 12.76 5.86
N ALA A 251 22.79 12.27 4.67
CA ALA A 251 23.43 10.96 4.42
C ALA A 251 22.67 9.73 4.98
N PHE A 252 21.35 9.81 5.07
CA PHE A 252 20.50 8.66 5.41
C PHE A 252 20.14 7.80 4.19
N ARG A 253 20.28 8.37 2.98
CA ARG A 253 19.98 7.68 1.71
C ARG A 253 20.92 8.16 0.61
N LEU A 254 21.18 7.29 -0.38
CA LEU A 254 21.83 7.68 -1.63
C LEU A 254 20.91 8.61 -2.45
N PRO A 255 21.48 9.45 -3.35
CA PRO A 255 20.69 10.33 -4.22
C PRO A 255 19.59 9.62 -5.03
N ALA A 256 19.79 8.35 -5.40
CA ALA A 256 18.79 7.53 -6.09
C ALA A 256 17.44 7.42 -5.34
N ALA A 257 17.43 7.58 -4.02
CA ALA A 257 16.20 7.54 -3.23
C ALA A 257 15.22 8.67 -3.58
N ILE A 258 15.69 9.78 -4.17
CA ILE A 258 14.84 10.88 -4.65
C ILE A 258 13.92 10.40 -5.78
N ASP A 259 14.37 9.42 -6.58
CA ASP A 259 13.63 8.88 -7.72
C ASP A 259 12.64 7.76 -7.34
N ASN A 260 12.65 7.30 -6.09
CA ASN A 260 11.55 6.51 -5.51
C ASN A 260 10.49 7.49 -4.98
N ARG A 261 9.61 7.96 -5.81
CA ARG A 261 8.70 9.07 -5.53
C ARG A 261 7.29 8.81 -6.07
N PRO A 262 6.26 9.52 -5.60
CA PRO A 262 5.00 9.53 -6.31
C PRO A 262 5.17 10.18 -7.70
N LEU A 263 4.27 9.87 -8.59
CA LEU A 263 4.19 10.57 -9.88
C LEU A 263 4.01 12.08 -9.65
N SER A 264 4.62 12.89 -10.51
CA SER A 264 4.19 14.28 -10.65
C SER A 264 2.78 14.33 -11.23
N PHE A 265 2.09 15.47 -11.08
CA PHE A 265 0.71 15.59 -11.57
C PHE A 265 0.61 15.37 -13.08
N ASN A 266 1.54 15.90 -13.86
CA ASN A 266 1.57 15.73 -15.32
C ASN A 266 1.86 14.26 -15.72
N GLU A 267 2.73 13.56 -14.97
CA GLU A 267 2.98 12.13 -15.20
C GLU A 267 1.72 11.31 -14.90
N PHE A 268 1.01 11.64 -13.83
CA PHE A 268 -0.26 11.00 -13.49
C PHE A 268 -1.31 11.23 -14.59
N GLU A 269 -1.50 12.46 -15.05
CA GLU A 269 -2.44 12.77 -16.14
C GLU A 269 -2.10 12.01 -17.43
N SER A 270 -0.82 11.84 -17.74
CA SER A 270 -0.38 11.12 -18.95
C SER A 270 -0.68 9.63 -18.95
N LEU A 271 -0.95 9.03 -17.78
CA LEU A 271 -1.30 7.61 -17.65
C LEU A 271 -2.81 7.36 -17.71
N ILE A 272 -3.62 8.39 -17.60
CA ILE A 272 -5.08 8.26 -17.63
C ILE A 272 -5.53 7.99 -19.09
N ASN A 273 -6.30 6.90 -19.26
CA ASN A 273 -6.99 6.63 -20.52
C ASN A 273 -8.39 7.25 -20.52
N GLN A 274 -9.25 6.80 -19.60
CA GLN A 274 -10.58 7.34 -19.37
C GLN A 274 -10.77 7.57 -17.88
N VAL A 275 -11.43 8.68 -17.50
CA VAL A 275 -11.69 9.01 -16.10
C VAL A 275 -13.10 9.48 -15.87
N ILE A 276 -13.67 9.04 -14.74
CA ILE A 276 -14.92 9.58 -14.20
C ILE A 276 -14.56 10.26 -12.87
N PHE A 277 -14.84 11.54 -12.77
CA PHE A 277 -14.73 12.28 -11.51
C PHE A 277 -16.06 12.19 -10.76
N VAL A 278 -16.01 11.78 -9.50
CA VAL A 278 -17.18 11.73 -8.61
C VAL A 278 -16.96 12.75 -7.50
N SER A 279 -17.89 13.68 -7.35
CA SER A 279 -17.80 14.75 -6.36
C SER A 279 -19.17 15.38 -6.09
N ALA A 280 -19.45 15.69 -4.83
CA ALA A 280 -20.61 16.52 -4.47
C ALA A 280 -20.38 18.01 -4.78
N THR A 281 -19.11 18.44 -4.84
CA THR A 281 -18.70 19.83 -5.05
C THR A 281 -17.52 19.89 -6.02
N PRO A 282 -17.74 19.59 -7.32
CA PRO A 282 -16.67 19.62 -8.32
C PRO A 282 -16.03 21.00 -8.42
N THR A 283 -14.74 21.02 -8.66
CA THR A 283 -13.95 22.25 -8.79
C THR A 283 -13.68 22.61 -10.26
N GLU A 284 -12.99 23.72 -10.48
CA GLU A 284 -12.66 24.19 -11.83
C GLU A 284 -11.87 23.14 -12.63
N TYR A 285 -11.03 22.33 -11.97
CA TYR A 285 -10.24 21.30 -12.64
C TYR A 285 -11.14 20.25 -13.29
N GLU A 286 -12.06 19.63 -12.54
CA GLU A 286 -12.98 18.61 -13.05
C GLU A 286 -13.89 19.16 -14.14
N LEU A 287 -14.44 20.35 -13.95
CA LEU A 287 -15.30 21.00 -14.93
C LEU A 287 -14.58 21.31 -16.25
N ARG A 288 -13.30 21.69 -16.16
CA ARG A 288 -12.47 21.91 -17.35
C ARG A 288 -12.16 20.60 -18.07
N GLN A 289 -11.79 19.55 -17.34
CA GLN A 289 -11.44 18.25 -17.91
C GLN A 289 -12.65 17.54 -18.53
N SER A 290 -13.86 17.75 -17.99
CA SER A 290 -15.11 17.22 -18.54
C SER A 290 -15.77 18.13 -19.59
N GLU A 291 -15.10 19.22 -20.00
CA GLU A 291 -15.67 20.22 -20.93
C GLU A 291 -17.04 20.76 -20.48
N GLY A 292 -17.29 20.78 -19.18
CA GLY A 292 -18.55 21.20 -18.56
C GLY A 292 -19.66 20.14 -18.62
N VAL A 293 -19.37 18.93 -19.10
CA VAL A 293 -20.34 17.82 -19.06
C VAL A 293 -20.43 17.29 -17.64
N VAL A 294 -21.61 17.46 -17.02
CA VAL A 294 -21.90 17.02 -15.65
C VAL A 294 -23.15 16.17 -15.66
N VAL A 295 -23.06 14.99 -15.01
CA VAL A 295 -24.22 14.14 -14.74
C VAL A 295 -24.59 14.34 -13.28
N GLU A 296 -25.75 14.97 -13.05
CA GLU A 296 -26.25 15.24 -11.71
C GLU A 296 -27.08 14.07 -11.18
N GLN A 297 -26.76 13.62 -9.96
CA GLN A 297 -27.54 12.63 -9.24
C GLN A 297 -28.17 13.28 -8.00
N ILE A 298 -29.34 13.85 -8.18
CA ILE A 298 -30.01 14.68 -7.18
C ILE A 298 -30.96 13.84 -6.32
N ILE A 299 -31.44 12.70 -6.83
CA ILE A 299 -32.47 11.90 -6.18
C ILE A 299 -31.89 11.17 -4.96
N ARG A 300 -32.46 11.46 -3.78
CA ARG A 300 -32.19 10.71 -2.54
C ARG A 300 -33.36 9.73 -2.29
N PRO A 301 -33.25 8.45 -2.63
CA PRO A 301 -34.39 7.50 -2.60
C PRO A 301 -34.81 7.09 -1.17
N THR A 302 -34.08 7.52 -0.14
CA THR A 302 -34.37 7.17 1.27
C THR A 302 -35.64 7.80 1.82
N GLY A 303 -36.22 8.85 1.19
CA GLY A 303 -37.34 9.61 1.71
C GLY A 303 -37.05 10.41 2.99
N LEU A 304 -35.79 10.40 3.48
CA LEU A 304 -35.40 11.17 4.65
C LEU A 304 -35.12 12.61 4.27
N LEU A 305 -35.73 13.54 5.02
CA LEU A 305 -35.44 14.97 4.89
C LEU A 305 -34.06 15.31 5.41
N ASP A 306 -33.49 16.41 4.88
CA ASP A 306 -32.26 16.95 5.46
C ASP A 306 -32.51 17.41 6.91
N PRO A 307 -31.51 17.28 7.79
CA PRO A 307 -31.63 17.69 9.19
C PRO A 307 -31.88 19.21 9.27
N LYS A 308 -32.71 19.62 10.21
CA LYS A 308 -32.93 21.05 10.51
C LYS A 308 -31.61 21.63 11.07
N ILE A 309 -31.14 22.69 10.44
CA ILE A 309 -29.92 23.41 10.86
C ILE A 309 -30.34 24.61 11.72
N ASP A 310 -29.75 24.71 12.90
CA ASP A 310 -29.88 25.85 13.83
C ASP A 310 -28.52 26.50 14.03
N VAL A 311 -28.37 27.76 13.62
CA VAL A 311 -27.11 28.51 13.73
C VAL A 311 -27.16 29.36 15.01
N ARG A 312 -26.22 29.11 15.92
CA ARG A 312 -26.15 29.75 17.22
C ARG A 312 -24.88 30.60 17.38
N PRO A 313 -24.90 31.63 18.24
CA PRO A 313 -23.70 32.41 18.54
C PRO A 313 -22.60 31.55 19.16
N SER A 314 -21.34 31.88 18.86
CA SER A 314 -20.19 31.17 19.47
C SER A 314 -19.91 31.59 20.93
N THR A 315 -20.50 32.68 21.40
CA THR A 315 -20.41 33.13 22.80
C THR A 315 -21.12 32.11 23.70
N HIS A 316 -20.42 31.61 24.71
CA HIS A 316 -20.91 30.57 25.65
C HIS A 316 -21.29 29.23 24.96
N GLN A 317 -20.69 28.93 23.80
CA GLN A 317 -21.02 27.76 22.99
C GLN A 317 -20.88 26.41 23.75
N ILE A 318 -20.01 26.33 24.76
CA ILE A 318 -19.81 25.10 25.52
C ILE A 318 -20.97 24.88 26.52
N ASP A 319 -21.46 25.95 27.15
CA ASP A 319 -22.62 25.87 28.05
C ASP A 319 -23.89 25.52 27.27
N ASP A 320 -24.09 26.15 26.10
CA ASP A 320 -25.19 25.87 25.19
C ASP A 320 -25.13 24.44 24.65
N LEU A 321 -23.92 23.95 24.29
CA LEU A 321 -23.71 22.56 23.88
C LEU A 321 -24.07 21.58 25.01
N LEU A 322 -23.64 21.85 26.24
CA LEU A 322 -23.92 21.02 27.40
C LEU A 322 -25.43 20.92 27.69
N GLU A 323 -26.14 22.05 27.59
CA GLU A 323 -27.59 22.07 27.74
C GLU A 323 -28.28 21.23 26.64
N ALA A 324 -27.86 21.40 25.39
CA ALA A 324 -28.39 20.63 24.27
C ALA A 324 -28.11 19.11 24.43
N ILE A 325 -26.91 18.74 24.89
CA ILE A 325 -26.56 17.36 25.21
C ILE A 325 -27.52 16.78 26.26
N HIS A 326 -27.71 17.49 27.38
CA HIS A 326 -28.61 17.01 28.46
C HIS A 326 -30.04 16.82 27.98
N GLN A 327 -30.55 17.73 27.14
CA GLN A 327 -31.87 17.60 26.54
C GLN A 327 -31.98 16.33 25.69
N ARG A 328 -30.99 16.03 24.85
CA ARG A 328 -31.00 14.84 23.98
C ARG A 328 -30.86 13.53 24.78
N ILE A 329 -30.05 13.52 25.82
CA ILE A 329 -29.94 12.37 26.72
C ILE A 329 -31.27 12.03 27.38
N GLN A 330 -32.07 13.03 27.80
CA GLN A 330 -33.43 12.80 28.36
C GLN A 330 -34.35 12.07 27.37
N TYR A 331 -34.18 12.28 26.08
CA TYR A 331 -34.91 11.58 25.02
C TYR A 331 -34.25 10.28 24.57
N GLN A 332 -33.21 9.83 25.26
CA GLN A 332 -32.41 8.64 24.89
C GLN A 332 -31.77 8.72 23.48
N GLU A 333 -31.52 9.91 23.03
CA GLU A 333 -30.86 10.20 21.77
C GLU A 333 -29.34 10.27 21.96
N ARG A 334 -28.58 10.18 20.87
CA ARG A 334 -27.12 10.29 20.84
C ARG A 334 -26.70 11.58 20.17
N VAL A 335 -25.56 12.13 20.58
CA VAL A 335 -25.04 13.40 20.06
C VAL A 335 -23.68 13.19 19.43
N LEU A 336 -23.49 13.72 18.21
CA LEU A 336 -22.21 13.81 17.55
C LEU A 336 -21.72 15.25 17.59
N VAL A 337 -20.52 15.47 18.13
CA VAL A 337 -19.89 16.79 18.26
C VAL A 337 -18.64 16.85 17.40
N THR A 338 -18.63 17.71 16.39
CA THR A 338 -17.48 17.90 15.53
C THR A 338 -16.64 19.09 16.00
N THR A 339 -15.34 18.92 16.11
CA THR A 339 -14.39 19.96 16.51
C THR A 339 -13.38 20.24 15.41
N LEU A 340 -12.75 21.42 15.44
CA LEU A 340 -11.77 21.85 14.43
C LEU A 340 -10.43 21.12 14.54
N THR A 341 -10.07 20.64 15.72
CA THR A 341 -8.76 19.99 15.95
C THR A 341 -8.90 18.75 16.84
N LYS A 342 -7.96 17.80 16.68
CA LYS A 342 -7.85 16.60 17.53
C LYS A 342 -7.72 16.98 19.01
N ARG A 343 -6.86 17.94 19.31
CA ARG A 343 -6.65 18.43 20.70
C ARG A 343 -7.94 18.99 21.30
N MET A 344 -8.73 19.72 20.52
CA MET A 344 -10.01 20.23 20.98
C MET A 344 -11.00 19.10 21.28
N ALA A 345 -11.04 18.03 20.48
CA ALA A 345 -11.85 16.85 20.74
C ALA A 345 -11.47 16.18 22.05
N GLU A 346 -10.17 15.97 22.30
CA GLU A 346 -9.67 15.38 23.52
C GLU A 346 -9.94 16.22 24.76
N GLU A 347 -9.72 17.54 24.70
CA GLU A 347 -9.96 18.45 25.82
C GLU A 347 -11.45 18.62 26.13
N LEU A 348 -12.30 18.69 25.09
CA LEU A 348 -13.75 18.75 25.26
C LEU A 348 -14.29 17.46 25.88
N THR A 349 -13.79 16.30 25.48
CA THR A 349 -14.16 15.02 26.09
C THR A 349 -13.82 15.01 27.58
N LYS A 350 -12.61 15.41 27.97
CA LYS A 350 -12.22 15.50 29.39
C LYS A 350 -13.12 16.45 30.18
N TYR A 351 -13.53 17.56 29.57
CA TYR A 351 -14.44 18.50 30.21
C TYR A 351 -15.82 17.87 30.41
N LEU A 352 -16.40 17.25 29.36
CA LEU A 352 -17.71 16.63 29.42
C LEU A 352 -17.77 15.46 30.43
N GLU A 353 -16.71 14.66 30.52
CA GLU A 353 -16.57 13.60 31.53
C GLU A 353 -16.59 14.16 32.97
N ARG A 354 -15.89 15.30 33.21
CA ARG A 354 -15.87 15.97 34.53
C ARG A 354 -17.24 16.47 34.98
N VAL A 355 -18.09 16.85 34.04
CA VAL A 355 -19.47 17.29 34.32
C VAL A 355 -20.48 16.15 34.25
N GLY A 356 -20.01 14.89 34.15
CA GLY A 356 -20.83 13.70 34.29
C GLY A 356 -21.48 13.19 33.01
N VAL A 357 -21.07 13.70 31.83
CA VAL A 357 -21.53 13.21 30.52
C VAL A 357 -20.72 12.00 30.11
N LYS A 358 -21.38 10.91 29.75
CA LYS A 358 -20.73 9.73 29.17
C LYS A 358 -20.35 10.01 27.72
N CYS A 359 -19.08 10.21 27.45
CA CYS A 359 -18.59 10.56 26.11
C CYS A 359 -17.29 9.85 25.76
N ARG A 360 -17.01 9.80 24.46
CA ARG A 360 -15.72 9.37 23.88
C ARG A 360 -15.35 10.31 22.74
N TYR A 361 -14.10 10.23 22.29
CA TYR A 361 -13.66 10.95 21.07
C TYR A 361 -13.17 9.96 20.01
N ILE A 362 -13.19 10.41 18.76
CA ILE A 362 -12.64 9.71 17.61
C ILE A 362 -11.91 10.70 16.69
N HIS A 363 -10.70 10.36 16.26
CA HIS A 363 -9.92 11.12 15.28
C HIS A 363 -8.94 10.22 14.53
N SER A 364 -8.12 10.77 13.64
CA SER A 364 -7.26 10.00 12.73
C SER A 364 -6.24 9.08 13.44
N ASP A 365 -5.84 9.37 14.68
CA ASP A 365 -4.85 8.58 15.41
C ASP A 365 -5.47 7.36 16.14
N VAL A 366 -6.81 7.29 16.22
CA VAL A 366 -7.52 6.13 16.74
C VAL A 366 -7.46 5.00 15.70
N LYS A 367 -7.05 3.80 16.12
CA LYS A 367 -6.94 2.64 15.24
C LYS A 367 -8.29 2.25 14.62
N THR A 368 -8.26 1.71 13.42
CA THR A 368 -9.49 1.40 12.67
C THR A 368 -10.43 0.45 13.42
N LEU A 369 -9.90 -0.59 14.07
CA LEU A 369 -10.71 -1.53 14.87
C LEU A 369 -11.36 -0.84 16.06
N ASP A 370 -10.61 0.00 16.77
CA ASP A 370 -11.13 0.76 17.92
C ASP A 370 -12.25 1.74 17.50
N ARG A 371 -12.15 2.31 16.28
CA ARG A 371 -13.23 3.16 15.72
C ARG A 371 -14.53 2.39 15.52
N VAL A 372 -14.43 1.17 14.99
CA VAL A 372 -15.62 0.32 14.79
C VAL A 372 -16.27 0.00 16.13
N GLU A 373 -15.48 -0.31 17.16
CA GLU A 373 -15.96 -0.58 18.49
C GLU A 373 -16.62 0.66 19.13
N ILE A 374 -15.98 1.83 19.04
CA ILE A 374 -16.52 3.10 19.55
C ILE A 374 -17.89 3.41 18.91
N LEU A 375 -18.01 3.26 17.59
CA LEU A 375 -19.27 3.51 16.89
C LEU A 375 -20.35 2.51 17.31
N ARG A 376 -20.00 1.24 17.50
CA ARG A 376 -20.91 0.22 18.00
C ARG A 376 -21.39 0.51 19.43
N GLU A 377 -20.48 0.91 20.32
CA GLU A 377 -20.81 1.29 21.69
C GLU A 377 -21.73 2.50 21.75
N LEU A 378 -21.53 3.52 20.88
CA LEU A 378 -22.44 4.65 20.76
C LEU A 378 -23.85 4.17 20.36
N GLN A 379 -23.96 3.28 19.35
CA GLN A 379 -25.25 2.73 18.91
C GLN A 379 -25.96 1.94 20.02
N LEU A 380 -25.18 1.18 20.81
CA LEU A 380 -25.70 0.41 21.94
C LEU A 380 -26.04 1.27 23.18
N GLY A 381 -25.66 2.55 23.20
CA GLY A 381 -25.91 3.45 24.30
C GLY A 381 -25.01 3.27 25.51
N VAL A 382 -23.81 2.73 25.30
CA VAL A 382 -22.78 2.64 26.36
C VAL A 382 -22.34 4.03 26.82
N PHE A 383 -22.30 4.95 25.86
CA PHE A 383 -22.10 6.39 26.10
C PHE A 383 -23.03 7.21 25.18
N ASP A 384 -23.15 8.50 25.47
CA ASP A 384 -24.19 9.36 24.87
C ASP A 384 -23.64 10.33 23.83
N VAL A 385 -22.35 10.70 23.91
CA VAL A 385 -21.72 11.74 23.08
C VAL A 385 -20.42 11.22 22.47
N LEU A 386 -20.24 11.44 21.17
CA LEU A 386 -19.01 11.15 20.43
C LEU A 386 -18.46 12.44 19.82
#